data_2153256629d10745e3ee4288c7188c6c
#
_entry.id   2153256629d10745e3ee4288c7188c6c
#
_cell.length_a   1.000
_cell.length_b   1.000
_cell.length_c   1.000
_cell.angle_alpha   90.00
_cell.angle_beta   90.00
_cell.angle_gamma   90.00
#
_symmetry.space_group_name_H-M   'P 1'
#
loop_
_entity.id
_entity.type
_entity.pdbx_description
1 polymer ?
#
loop_
_entity_poly.entity_id
_entity_poly.type
_entity_poly.pdbx_seq_one_letter_code
_entity_poly.pdbx_strand_id
1 'polypeptide(L)'
;DMVDTWPEGPEAYKGTTIAGFPNFFMLMGPNTGLGHNSMVYMIESQINYVMSAMKFMGKKRIRQIDVAPTAQARYNDRIQNKLQGSVWNNGGCQSWYLHPVSGKNVTLWPGFTWQFRQQTRRFDADAYLFNGAEETTSTPDTVGASA
;
A
#
# COMPACT_ATOMS: atom_id res chain seq x y z
N ASP A 1 -3.28 -2.32 18.03
CA ASP A 1 -4.07 -3.28 17.26
C ASP A 1 -4.44 -2.67 15.90
N MET A 2 -4.54 -3.51 14.85
CA MET A 2 -4.91 -3.05 13.51
C MET A 2 -6.32 -2.43 13.46
N VAL A 3 -7.23 -2.93 14.28
CA VAL A 3 -8.59 -2.39 14.40
C VAL A 3 -8.59 -0.97 14.93
N ASP A 4 -7.69 -0.65 15.85
CA ASP A 4 -7.58 0.68 16.46
C ASP A 4 -7.04 1.74 15.49
N THR A 5 -6.37 1.29 14.43
CA THR A 5 -5.82 2.17 13.37
C THR A 5 -6.90 2.61 12.35
N TRP A 6 -8.09 2.01 12.40
CA TRP A 6 -9.15 2.23 11.42
C TRP A 6 -10.48 2.75 12.01
N PRO A 7 -10.49 3.85 12.76
CA PRO A 7 -11.69 4.35 13.44
C PRO A 7 -12.83 4.70 12.47
N GLU A 8 -12.51 5.05 11.24
CA GLU A 8 -13.47 5.41 10.19
C GLU A 8 -13.62 4.34 9.09
N GLY A 9 -13.07 3.15 9.32
CA GLY A 9 -13.07 2.04 8.38
C GLY A 9 -11.68 1.72 7.83
N PRO A 10 -11.51 0.52 7.24
CA PRO A 10 -10.23 0.04 6.78
C PRO A 10 -9.65 0.90 5.65
N GLU A 11 -8.41 1.31 5.81
CA GLU A 11 -7.63 2.07 4.83
C GLU A 11 -6.28 1.41 4.59
N ALA A 12 -5.79 1.49 3.34
CA ALA A 12 -4.48 0.98 2.99
C ALA A 12 -3.90 1.74 1.78
N TYR A 13 -2.59 1.78 1.68
CA TYR A 13 -1.92 2.30 0.50
C TYR A 13 -1.96 1.26 -0.62
N LYS A 14 -2.62 1.59 -1.73
CA LYS A 14 -2.85 0.69 -2.88
C LYS A 14 -3.52 -0.65 -2.49
N GLY A 15 -4.28 -0.65 -1.40
CA GLY A 15 -4.87 -1.88 -0.86
C GLY A 15 -3.85 -2.96 -0.49
N THR A 16 -2.60 -2.59 -0.25
CA THR A 16 -1.49 -3.54 -0.11
C THR A 16 -0.68 -3.34 1.17
N THR A 17 -0.43 -2.10 1.60
CA THR A 17 0.36 -1.79 2.81
C THR A 17 -0.37 -0.83 3.72
N ILE A 18 -0.07 -0.88 5.02
CA ILE A 18 -0.71 -0.06 6.06
C ILE A 18 0.38 0.65 6.84
N ALA A 19 0.23 1.95 7.06
CA ALA A 19 1.13 2.76 7.86
C ALA A 19 1.18 2.28 9.32
N GLY A 20 2.39 2.17 9.87
CA GLY A 20 2.62 1.63 11.21
C GLY A 20 2.70 0.10 11.29
N PHE A 21 2.61 -0.59 10.14
CA PHE A 21 2.78 -2.05 10.05
C PHE A 21 3.90 -2.39 9.06
N PRO A 22 5.14 -2.20 9.47
CA PRO A 22 6.28 -2.39 8.58
C PRO A 22 6.41 -3.84 8.08
N ASN A 23 6.81 -3.97 6.82
CA ASN A 23 6.94 -5.26 6.11
C ASN A 23 5.63 -6.06 6.01
N PHE A 24 4.50 -5.46 6.34
CA PHE A 24 3.21 -6.10 6.17
C PHE A 24 2.65 -5.82 4.78
N PHE A 25 2.28 -6.88 4.07
CA PHE A 25 1.63 -6.82 2.77
C PHE A 25 0.35 -7.63 2.79
N MET A 26 -0.72 -7.07 2.25
CA MET A 26 -1.97 -7.79 2.05
C MET A 26 -2.35 -7.84 0.58
N LEU A 27 -3.07 -8.86 0.19
CA LEU A 27 -3.76 -8.96 -1.10
C LEU A 27 -5.25 -8.75 -0.87
N MET A 28 -5.93 -8.15 -1.83
CA MET A 28 -7.36 -7.87 -1.71
C MET A 28 -7.72 -6.96 -0.53
N GLY A 29 -6.82 -6.06 -0.17
CA GLY A 29 -7.08 -5.10 0.90
C GLY A 29 -8.09 -4.01 0.52
N PRO A 30 -8.29 -3.00 1.38
CA PRO A 30 -9.26 -1.93 1.17
C PRO A 30 -9.17 -1.28 -0.20
N ASN A 31 -10.34 -1.01 -0.79
CA ASN A 31 -10.50 -0.37 -2.10
C ASN A 31 -9.80 -1.09 -3.28
N THR A 32 -9.77 -2.42 -3.25
CA THR A 32 -9.33 -3.25 -4.37
C THR A 32 -10.43 -4.10 -4.99
N GLY A 33 -11.62 -4.11 -4.39
CA GLY A 33 -12.78 -4.85 -4.86
C GLY A 33 -13.30 -4.33 -6.19
N LEU A 34 -13.85 -5.23 -7.00
CA LEU A 34 -14.40 -4.91 -8.32
C LEU A 34 -15.85 -5.38 -8.41
N GLY A 35 -16.72 -4.52 -8.94
CA GLY A 35 -18.12 -4.88 -9.18
C GLY A 35 -18.34 -5.65 -10.49
N HIS A 36 -17.37 -5.67 -11.43
CA HIS A 36 -17.63 -6.12 -12.81
C HIS A 36 -16.39 -6.65 -13.54
N ASN A 37 -15.28 -6.92 -12.86
CA ASN A 37 -14.05 -7.35 -13.50
C ASN A 37 -13.32 -8.45 -12.70
N SER A 38 -12.25 -9.00 -13.28
CA SER A 38 -11.49 -10.10 -12.67
C SER A 38 -10.68 -9.64 -11.46
N MET A 39 -11.00 -10.18 -10.29
CA MET A 39 -10.23 -10.00 -9.05
C MET A 39 -8.81 -10.58 -9.15
N VAL A 40 -8.63 -11.63 -9.95
CA VAL A 40 -7.30 -12.22 -10.20
C VAL A 40 -6.34 -11.19 -10.80
N TYR A 41 -6.83 -10.34 -11.70
CA TYR A 41 -6.02 -9.26 -12.29
C TYR A 41 -5.53 -8.26 -11.23
N MET A 42 -6.36 -7.95 -10.23
CA MET A 42 -5.98 -7.08 -9.11
C MET A 42 -4.94 -7.74 -8.22
N ILE A 43 -5.14 -9.02 -7.90
CA ILE A 43 -4.22 -9.82 -7.09
C ILE A 43 -2.84 -9.91 -7.76
N GLU A 44 -2.79 -10.25 -9.06
CA GLU A 44 -1.53 -10.28 -9.82
C GLU A 44 -0.82 -8.92 -9.82
N SER A 45 -1.59 -7.85 -9.92
CA SER A 45 -1.05 -6.49 -9.89
C SER A 45 -0.42 -6.18 -8.52
N GLN A 46 -1.06 -6.59 -7.43
CA GLN A 46 -0.51 -6.45 -6.08
C GLN A 46 0.71 -7.35 -5.85
N ILE A 47 0.68 -8.60 -6.32
CA ILE A 47 1.84 -9.50 -6.26
C ILE A 47 3.05 -8.88 -6.97
N ASN A 48 2.86 -8.32 -8.16
CA ASN A 48 3.93 -7.63 -8.90
C ASN A 48 4.49 -6.44 -8.11
N TYR A 49 3.64 -5.69 -7.44
CA TYR A 49 4.04 -4.57 -6.60
C TYR A 49 4.88 -5.04 -5.39
N VAL A 50 4.42 -6.07 -4.68
CA VAL A 50 5.14 -6.68 -3.54
C VAL A 50 6.49 -7.24 -4.00
N MET A 51 6.54 -7.96 -5.12
CA MET A 51 7.78 -8.47 -5.68
C MET A 51 8.76 -7.37 -6.08
N SER A 52 8.24 -6.23 -6.59
CA SER A 52 9.05 -5.05 -6.89
C SER A 52 9.62 -4.42 -5.61
N ALA A 53 8.83 -4.34 -4.53
CA ALA A 53 9.28 -3.88 -3.22
C ALA A 53 10.39 -4.78 -2.66
N MET A 54 10.20 -6.09 -2.67
CA MET A 54 11.20 -7.06 -2.18
C MET A 54 12.51 -6.99 -2.96
N LYS A 55 12.44 -6.86 -4.29
CA LYS A 55 13.64 -6.65 -5.15
C LYS A 55 14.36 -5.34 -4.80
N PHE A 56 13.61 -4.27 -4.55
CA PHE A 56 14.18 -2.98 -4.14
C PHE A 56 14.88 -3.11 -2.78
N MET A 57 14.21 -3.72 -1.78
CA MET A 57 14.78 -3.96 -0.46
C MET A 57 16.08 -4.78 -0.54
N GLY A 58 16.09 -5.87 -1.29
CA GLY A 58 17.28 -6.70 -1.46
C GLY A 58 18.44 -5.96 -2.13
N LYS A 59 18.15 -5.19 -3.20
CA LYS A 59 19.16 -4.38 -3.90
C LYS A 59 19.77 -3.29 -3.03
N LYS A 60 18.97 -2.68 -2.18
CA LYS A 60 19.38 -1.58 -1.30
C LYS A 60 19.79 -2.03 0.11
N ARG A 61 19.73 -3.33 0.40
CA ARG A 61 19.98 -3.93 1.72
C ARG A 61 19.10 -3.33 2.83
N ILE A 62 17.89 -2.95 2.49
CA ILE A 62 16.89 -2.41 3.41
C ILE A 62 16.19 -3.59 4.09
N ARG A 63 16.10 -3.58 5.42
CA ARG A 63 15.45 -4.64 6.20
C ARG A 63 13.98 -4.37 6.47
N GLN A 64 13.61 -3.10 6.49
CA GLN A 64 12.27 -2.69 6.87
C GLN A 64 11.78 -1.54 6.00
N ILE A 65 10.57 -1.68 5.49
CA ILE A 65 9.82 -0.62 4.81
C ILE A 65 8.48 -0.44 5.50
N ASP A 66 8.06 0.80 5.66
CA ASP A 66 6.74 1.17 6.16
C ASP A 66 6.18 2.28 5.28
N VAL A 67 4.93 2.19 4.88
CA VAL A 67 4.34 3.27 4.08
C VAL A 67 4.19 4.53 4.94
N ALA A 68 4.58 5.68 4.40
CA ALA A 68 4.43 6.94 5.11
C ALA A 68 2.93 7.25 5.35
N PRO A 69 2.52 7.62 6.60
CA PRO A 69 1.13 7.95 6.89
C PRO A 69 0.53 9.00 5.97
N THR A 70 1.32 10.00 5.59
CA THR A 70 0.92 11.06 4.65
C THR A 70 0.70 10.56 3.23
N ALA A 71 1.46 9.54 2.79
CA ALA A 71 1.27 8.92 1.49
C ALA A 71 -0.01 8.08 1.46
N GLN A 72 -0.25 7.30 2.53
CA GLN A 72 -1.49 6.53 2.69
C GLN A 72 -2.72 7.45 2.73
N ALA A 73 -2.71 8.49 3.55
CA ALA A 73 -3.83 9.44 3.66
C ALA A 73 -4.15 10.08 2.30
N ARG A 74 -3.14 10.65 1.62
CA ARG A 74 -3.33 11.23 0.27
C ARG A 74 -3.89 10.25 -0.75
N TYR A 75 -3.48 8.99 -0.66
CA TYR A 75 -4.00 7.96 -1.55
C TYR A 75 -5.48 7.69 -1.27
N ASN A 76 -5.86 7.52 -0.01
CA ASN A 76 -7.24 7.24 0.39
C ASN A 76 -8.17 8.42 0.11
N ASP A 77 -7.77 9.66 0.37
CA ASP A 77 -8.54 10.86 0.00
C ASP A 77 -8.84 10.87 -1.51
N ARG A 78 -7.86 10.57 -2.33
CA ARG A 78 -8.02 10.50 -3.79
C ARG A 78 -8.99 9.40 -4.23
N ILE A 79 -8.96 8.24 -3.55
CA ILE A 79 -9.90 7.14 -3.79
C ILE A 79 -11.31 7.54 -3.38
N GLN A 80 -11.51 8.09 -2.19
CA GLN A 80 -12.83 8.52 -1.70
C GLN A 80 -13.43 9.61 -2.57
N ASN A 81 -12.65 10.60 -3.00
CA ASN A 81 -13.10 11.65 -3.92
C ASN A 81 -13.60 11.09 -5.25
N LYS A 82 -12.95 10.06 -5.80
CA LYS A 82 -13.41 9.38 -7.01
C LYS A 82 -14.68 8.57 -6.78
N LEU A 83 -14.84 7.98 -5.60
CA LEU A 83 -16.01 7.18 -5.24
C LEU A 83 -17.24 8.05 -4.98
N GLN A 84 -17.09 9.28 -4.49
CA GLN A 84 -18.21 10.20 -4.26
C GLN A 84 -19.03 10.49 -5.50
N GLY A 85 -18.40 10.53 -6.68
CA GLY A 85 -19.07 10.73 -7.96
C GLY A 85 -19.59 9.44 -8.62
N SER A 86 -19.43 8.29 -7.98
CA SER A 86 -19.79 6.99 -8.57
C SER A 86 -21.24 6.60 -8.27
N VAL A 87 -21.84 5.84 -9.20
CA VAL A 87 -23.18 5.27 -9.05
C VAL A 87 -23.33 4.41 -7.80
N TRP A 88 -22.23 3.85 -7.29
CA TRP A 88 -22.17 2.98 -6.13
C TRP A 88 -22.46 3.70 -4.80
N ASN A 89 -22.20 5.01 -4.73
CA ASN A 89 -22.49 5.82 -3.54
C ASN A 89 -23.87 6.51 -3.61
N ASN A 90 -24.44 6.67 -4.83
CA ASN A 90 -25.67 7.43 -5.03
C ASN A 90 -26.93 6.55 -5.11
N GLY A 91 -26.82 5.24 -4.97
CA GLY A 91 -27.90 4.27 -5.20
C GLY A 91 -28.95 4.15 -4.10
N GLY A 92 -28.90 4.91 -2.99
CA GLY A 92 -29.90 4.92 -1.93
C GLY A 92 -30.09 3.61 -1.15
N CYS A 93 -29.38 2.54 -1.51
CA CYS A 93 -29.38 1.28 -0.79
C CYS A 93 -28.25 1.23 0.23
N GLN A 94 -28.50 0.68 1.42
CA GLN A 94 -27.43 0.34 2.35
C GLN A 94 -26.58 -0.77 1.72
N SER A 95 -25.53 -0.34 1.03
CA SER A 95 -24.61 -1.28 0.38
C SER A 95 -23.58 -1.78 1.39
N TRP A 96 -23.33 -3.07 1.41
CA TRP A 96 -22.27 -3.69 2.22
C TRP A 96 -20.84 -3.17 1.85
N TYR A 97 -20.74 -2.41 0.76
CA TYR A 97 -19.51 -1.71 0.37
C TYR A 97 -19.17 -0.51 1.26
N LEU A 98 -20.18 0.04 1.96
CA LEU A 98 -20.04 1.23 2.78
C LEU A 98 -19.78 0.86 4.24
N HIS A 99 -18.83 1.53 4.84
CA HIS A 99 -18.58 1.39 6.28
C HIS A 99 -19.77 1.96 7.07
N PRO A 100 -20.35 1.20 8.02
CA PRO A 100 -21.63 1.54 8.64
C PRO A 100 -21.60 2.84 9.46
N VAL A 101 -20.42 3.24 9.96
CA VAL A 101 -20.28 4.44 10.81
C VAL A 101 -19.87 5.66 9.97
N SER A 102 -18.85 5.54 9.12
CA SER A 102 -18.30 6.67 8.36
C SER A 102 -18.95 6.90 7.01
N GLY A 103 -19.72 5.93 6.49
CA GLY A 103 -20.28 5.97 5.15
C GLY A 103 -19.25 5.89 4.01
N LYS A 104 -17.96 5.74 4.32
CA LYS A 104 -16.90 5.58 3.32
C LYS A 104 -17.04 4.27 2.57
N ASN A 105 -16.83 4.27 1.27
CA ASN A 105 -16.72 3.05 0.50
C ASN A 105 -15.30 2.46 0.68
N VAL A 106 -15.21 1.42 1.50
CA VAL A 106 -13.94 0.80 1.88
C VAL A 106 -13.58 -0.41 1.02
N THR A 107 -14.44 -0.80 0.10
CA THR A 107 -14.32 -2.06 -0.64
C THR A 107 -13.91 -1.85 -2.10
N LEU A 108 -14.56 -0.92 -2.80
CA LEU A 108 -14.47 -0.83 -4.24
C LEU A 108 -13.30 0.03 -4.74
N TRP A 109 -12.70 -0.43 -5.84
CA TRP A 109 -11.78 0.35 -6.66
C TRP A 109 -12.57 1.25 -7.64
N PRO A 110 -12.34 2.58 -7.65
CA PRO A 110 -13.16 3.53 -8.44
C PRO A 110 -12.69 3.71 -9.89
N GLY A 111 -11.81 2.89 -10.39
CA GLY A 111 -11.21 3.06 -11.71
C GLY A 111 -11.19 1.79 -12.55
N PHE A 112 -10.61 1.89 -13.73
CA PHE A 112 -10.35 0.72 -14.57
C PHE A 112 -9.21 -0.13 -13.96
N THR A 113 -9.28 -1.45 -14.12
CA THR A 113 -8.27 -2.38 -13.61
C THR A 113 -6.87 -2.14 -14.18
N TRP A 114 -6.78 -1.71 -15.44
CA TRP A 114 -5.50 -1.35 -16.05
C TRP A 114 -4.83 -0.15 -15.39
N GLN A 115 -5.61 0.81 -14.87
CA GLN A 115 -5.08 1.95 -14.10
C GLN A 115 -4.48 1.49 -12.78
N PHE A 116 -5.13 0.52 -12.11
CA PHE A 116 -4.59 -0.11 -10.90
C PHE A 116 -3.26 -0.82 -11.21
N ARG A 117 -3.21 -1.62 -12.28
CA ARG A 117 -1.98 -2.29 -12.71
C ARG A 117 -0.86 -1.30 -13.07
N GLN A 118 -1.20 -0.18 -13.69
CA GLN A 118 -0.20 0.83 -14.03
C GLN A 118 0.44 1.45 -12.77
N GLN A 119 -0.35 1.80 -11.76
CA GLN A 119 0.17 2.41 -10.54
C GLN A 119 0.84 1.40 -9.58
N THR A 120 0.56 0.10 -9.75
CA THR A 120 1.21 -1.00 -9.00
C THR A 120 2.34 -1.67 -9.77
N ARG A 121 2.64 -1.21 -10.98
CA ARG A 121 3.66 -1.81 -11.85
C ARG A 121 5.06 -1.78 -11.25
N ARG A 122 5.38 -0.75 -10.46
CA ARG A 122 6.67 -0.57 -9.81
C ARG A 122 6.46 -0.10 -8.38
N PHE A 123 7.36 -0.52 -7.50
CA PHE A 123 7.44 0.00 -6.15
C PHE A 123 7.86 1.47 -6.17
N ASP A 124 7.10 2.32 -5.52
CA ASP A 124 7.34 3.75 -5.40
C ASP A 124 7.99 4.07 -4.05
N ALA A 125 9.29 4.01 -4.01
CA ALA A 125 10.10 4.17 -2.80
C ALA A 125 9.82 5.49 -2.05
N ASP A 126 9.47 6.55 -2.77
CA ASP A 126 9.18 7.88 -2.20
C ASP A 126 7.95 7.91 -1.29
N ALA A 127 7.09 6.88 -1.37
CA ALA A 127 5.93 6.72 -0.50
C ALA A 127 6.25 5.98 0.80
N TYR A 128 7.50 5.53 1.00
CA TYR A 128 7.88 4.66 2.10
C TYR A 128 9.00 5.22 2.96
N LEU A 129 8.94 4.88 4.23
CA LEU A 129 9.98 5.07 5.22
C LEU A 129 10.84 3.80 5.28
N PHE A 130 12.15 3.95 5.47
CA PHE A 130 13.10 2.84 5.50
C PHE A 130 13.86 2.81 6.82
N ASN A 131 14.01 1.61 7.40
CA ASN A 131 14.86 1.38 8.55
C ASN A 131 15.83 0.21 8.24
N GLY A 132 17.08 0.33 8.74
CA GLY A 132 18.03 -0.78 8.71
C GLY A 132 18.86 -0.90 7.43
N ALA A 133 19.22 0.20 6.79
CA ALA A 133 20.41 0.20 5.95
C ALA A 133 21.61 -0.09 6.87
N GLU A 134 22.33 -1.20 6.67
CA GLU A 134 23.59 -1.43 7.36
C GLU A 134 24.55 -0.33 6.93
N GLU A 135 24.96 0.52 7.87
CA GLU A 135 26.17 1.31 7.71
C GLU A 135 27.30 0.31 7.48
N THR A 136 27.88 0.33 6.31
CA THR A 136 29.15 -0.35 6.05
C THR A 136 30.19 0.37 6.91
N THR A 137 30.41 -0.13 8.12
CA THR A 137 31.63 0.19 8.87
C THR A 137 32.79 -0.38 8.08
N SER A 138 33.36 0.46 7.22
CA SER A 138 34.69 0.22 6.68
C SER A 138 35.67 0.29 7.87
N THR A 139 36.02 -0.88 8.40
CA THR A 139 37.17 -1.01 9.29
C THR A 139 38.42 -0.60 8.49
N PRO A 140 39.16 0.43 8.89
CA PRO A 140 40.43 0.68 8.25
C PRO A 140 41.39 -0.44 8.69
N ASP A 141 41.85 -1.22 7.70
CA ASP A 141 42.96 -2.12 7.89
C ASP A 141 44.18 -1.35 8.42
N THR A 142 44.42 -1.48 9.70
CA THR A 142 45.70 -1.09 10.28
C THR A 142 46.73 -2.10 9.86
N VAL A 143 47.40 -1.81 8.75
CA VAL A 143 48.65 -2.50 8.40
C VAL A 143 49.68 -2.10 9.46
N GLY A 144 49.94 -3.01 10.38
CA GLY A 144 51.06 -2.91 11.29
C GLY A 144 52.37 -3.05 10.52
N ALA A 145 53.07 -1.99 10.40
CA ALA A 145 54.47 -2.02 10.03
C ALA A 145 55.26 -2.43 11.28
N SER A 146 55.88 -3.60 11.20
CA SER A 146 56.94 -4.01 12.14
C SER A 146 58.29 -3.68 11.53
N ALA A 147 59.03 -2.87 12.21
CA ALA A 147 60.49 -2.67 12.05
C ALA A 147 61.24 -3.86 12.64
#